data_486354618d5534443541d4635881ec6d
#
_entry.id   486354618d5534443541d4635881ec6d
#
_cell.length_a   1.000
_cell.length_b   1.000
_cell.length_c   1.000
_cell.angle_alpha   90.00
_cell.angle_beta   90.00
_cell.angle_gamma   90.00
#
_symmetry.space_group_name_H-M   'P 1'
#
loop_
_entity.id
_entity.type
_entity.pdbx_description
1 polymer ?
#
loop_
_entity_poly.entity_id
_entity_poly.type
_entity_poly.pdbx_seq_one_letter_code
_entity_poly.pdbx_strand_id
1 'polypeptide(L)'
;MAISPADKGGRLQAPSPTLVEDCTPFAPLQLAYRFLLAQGISTLTVGAAVPDDLQLAARLAQEDGPLSDAEQQALLTAQLRQEKRLGQEQCKQCQACLPCPQQVPIPELLRLRNLAIGHELTAFAQERYNLIGRAGHWWEEHDASACERCGECLPRCPHQLPIPDLLADTHQRLVASPRRRLWS
;
A
#
# COMPACT_ATOMS: atom_id res chain seq x y z
N MET A 1 15.20 -0.02 -12.91
CA MET A 1 15.34 0.81 -11.69
C MET A 1 14.00 0.89 -10.99
N ALA A 2 13.97 0.71 -9.68
CA ALA A 2 12.77 0.94 -8.87
C ALA A 2 12.92 2.21 -8.04
N ILE A 3 11.88 3.05 -8.06
CA ILE A 3 11.81 4.32 -7.29
C ILE A 3 10.84 4.09 -6.14
N SER A 4 11.17 4.65 -4.97
CA SER A 4 10.38 4.51 -3.74
C SER A 4 10.14 3.04 -3.31
N PRO A 5 11.17 2.19 -3.26
CA PRO A 5 11.02 0.77 -2.95
C PRO A 5 10.53 0.49 -1.51
N ALA A 6 10.54 1.52 -0.66
CA ALA A 6 10.03 1.46 0.72
C ALA A 6 8.57 1.94 0.84
N ASP A 7 7.75 1.69 -0.17
CA ASP A 7 6.34 2.06 -0.31
C ASP A 7 6.06 3.57 -0.22
N LYS A 8 6.15 4.25 -1.37
CA LYS A 8 5.70 5.66 -1.60
C LYS A 8 5.84 6.61 -0.40
N GLY A 9 6.99 6.64 0.25
CA GLY A 9 7.24 7.54 1.37
C GLY A 9 7.94 6.89 2.56
N GLY A 10 8.56 5.74 2.35
CA GLY A 10 9.45 5.15 3.34
C GLY A 10 8.74 4.43 4.50
N ARG A 11 7.50 3.99 4.32
CA ARG A 11 6.74 3.33 5.41
C ARG A 11 7.35 2.02 5.89
N LEU A 12 8.06 1.32 5.03
CA LEU A 12 8.80 0.12 5.44
C LEU A 12 10.03 0.44 6.31
N GLN A 13 10.43 1.71 6.42
CA GLN A 13 11.43 2.18 7.41
C GLN A 13 10.83 2.31 8.81
N ALA A 14 9.50 2.55 8.91
CA ALA A 14 8.76 2.61 10.17
C ALA A 14 7.51 1.71 10.06
N PRO A 15 7.68 0.38 9.95
CA PRO A 15 6.58 -0.55 9.77
C PRO A 15 5.71 -0.66 11.02
N SER A 16 4.45 -1.09 10.84
CA SER A 16 3.59 -1.44 11.97
C SER A 16 4.13 -2.68 12.70
N PRO A 17 3.84 -2.83 14.00
CA PRO A 17 4.20 -4.05 14.74
C PRO A 17 3.68 -5.33 14.06
N THR A 18 2.46 -5.29 13.53
CA THR A 18 1.83 -6.38 12.78
C THR A 18 2.63 -6.77 11.54
N LEU A 19 3.10 -5.78 10.77
CA LEU A 19 3.91 -6.06 9.59
C LEU A 19 5.29 -6.63 9.96
N VAL A 20 5.89 -6.16 11.06
CA VAL A 20 7.15 -6.71 11.60
C VAL A 20 6.96 -8.19 11.98
N GLU A 21 5.89 -8.50 12.72
CA GLU A 21 5.57 -9.89 13.10
C GLU A 21 5.33 -10.78 11.88
N ASP A 22 4.59 -10.27 10.88
CA ASP A 22 4.28 -11.02 9.66
C ASP A 22 5.53 -11.39 8.85
N CYS A 23 6.54 -10.53 8.86
CA CYS A 23 7.78 -10.69 8.11
C CYS A 23 8.87 -11.46 8.86
N THR A 24 8.65 -11.83 10.13
CA THR A 24 9.65 -12.55 10.94
C THR A 24 10.17 -13.80 10.21
N PRO A 25 11.52 -14.07 10.21
CA PRO A 25 12.54 -13.42 11.02
C PRO A 25 13.19 -12.18 10.40
N PHE A 26 12.73 -11.71 9.25
CA PHE A 26 13.32 -10.60 8.51
C PHE A 26 12.63 -9.27 8.82
N ALA A 27 13.37 -8.17 8.69
CA ALA A 27 12.76 -6.86 8.68
C ALA A 27 11.96 -6.62 7.38
N PRO A 28 10.77 -5.97 7.43
CA PRO A 28 9.96 -5.71 6.24
C PRO A 28 10.72 -4.99 5.12
N LEU A 29 11.53 -4.00 5.45
CA LEU A 29 12.34 -3.26 4.47
C LEU A 29 13.40 -4.15 3.81
N GLN A 30 14.02 -5.05 4.57
CA GLN A 30 14.97 -6.03 4.04
C GLN A 30 14.29 -6.93 3.00
N LEU A 31 13.15 -7.51 3.34
CA LEU A 31 12.40 -8.37 2.42
C LEU A 31 11.96 -7.61 1.16
N ALA A 32 11.54 -6.35 1.29
CA ALA A 32 11.16 -5.53 0.15
C ALA A 32 12.33 -5.31 -0.82
N TYR A 33 13.51 -4.98 -0.31
CA TYR A 33 14.70 -4.79 -1.13
C TYR A 33 15.14 -6.11 -1.79
N ARG A 34 15.20 -7.19 -1.01
CA ARG A 34 15.56 -8.52 -1.51
C ARG A 34 14.57 -8.99 -2.59
N PHE A 35 13.27 -8.82 -2.37
CA PHE A 35 12.24 -9.14 -3.36
C PHE A 35 12.48 -8.42 -4.68
N LEU A 36 12.71 -7.11 -4.67
CA LEU A 36 12.94 -6.32 -5.89
C LEU A 36 14.22 -6.72 -6.61
N LEU A 37 15.32 -6.91 -5.88
CA LEU A 37 16.60 -7.37 -6.46
C LEU A 37 16.45 -8.76 -7.09
N ALA A 38 15.77 -9.68 -6.44
CA ALA A 38 15.51 -11.02 -6.96
C ALA A 38 14.60 -11.03 -8.22
N GLN A 39 13.83 -9.97 -8.48
CA GLN A 39 13.08 -9.77 -9.73
C GLN A 39 13.92 -9.19 -10.88
N GLY A 40 15.22 -9.09 -10.72
CA GLY A 40 16.12 -8.53 -11.74
C GLY A 40 16.12 -6.98 -11.78
N ILE A 41 15.63 -6.32 -10.73
CA ILE A 41 15.74 -4.86 -10.60
C ILE A 41 17.19 -4.54 -10.23
N SER A 42 17.95 -3.97 -11.16
CA SER A 42 19.38 -3.69 -10.99
C SER A 42 19.69 -2.44 -10.14
N THR A 43 18.71 -1.57 -9.87
CA THR A 43 18.93 -0.33 -9.12
C THR A 43 17.71 0.04 -8.30
N LEU A 44 17.91 0.31 -7.01
CA LEU A 44 16.90 0.82 -6.09
C LEU A 44 17.29 2.24 -5.65
N THR A 45 16.33 3.18 -5.66
CA THR A 45 16.54 4.49 -5.04
C THR A 45 16.23 4.39 -3.54
N VAL A 46 17.21 4.64 -2.72
CA VAL A 46 17.10 4.54 -1.26
C VAL A 46 16.99 5.94 -0.66
N GLY A 47 15.93 6.18 0.11
CA GLY A 47 15.82 7.38 0.94
C GLY A 47 16.52 7.16 2.28
N ALA A 48 17.30 8.13 2.74
CA ALA A 48 17.98 8.10 4.02
C ALA A 48 17.84 9.45 4.72
N ALA A 49 17.44 9.45 5.98
CA ALA A 49 17.41 10.64 6.82
C ALA A 49 18.74 10.81 7.60
N VAL A 50 19.37 9.70 7.91
CA VAL A 50 20.70 9.63 8.58
C VAL A 50 21.59 8.62 7.86
N PRO A 51 22.93 8.71 7.98
CA PRO A 51 23.84 7.80 7.30
C PRO A 51 23.59 6.32 7.58
N ASP A 52 23.13 5.98 8.78
CA ASP A 52 22.87 4.61 9.19
C ASP A 52 21.75 3.94 8.40
N ASP A 53 20.81 4.72 7.86
CA ASP A 53 19.74 4.21 7.00
C ASP A 53 20.27 3.55 5.72
N LEU A 54 21.47 3.89 5.28
CA LEU A 54 22.13 3.34 4.10
C LEU A 54 22.80 1.99 4.35
N GLN A 55 23.04 1.60 5.60
CA GLN A 55 23.78 0.38 5.93
C GLN A 55 23.08 -0.88 5.41
N LEU A 56 21.75 -0.95 5.52
CA LEU A 56 20.98 -2.06 5.02
C LEU A 56 21.14 -2.18 3.48
N ALA A 57 20.97 -1.07 2.78
CA ALA A 57 21.08 -1.04 1.33
C ALA A 57 22.50 -1.41 0.85
N ALA A 58 23.53 -0.90 1.52
CA ALA A 58 24.93 -1.22 1.22
C ALA A 58 25.22 -2.73 1.40
N ARG A 59 24.71 -3.34 2.47
CA ARG A 59 24.84 -4.77 2.72
C ARG A 59 24.14 -5.60 1.63
N LEU A 60 22.91 -5.24 1.27
CA LEU A 60 22.11 -5.98 0.31
C LEU A 60 22.51 -5.75 -1.15
N ALA A 61 23.34 -4.74 -1.44
CA ALA A 61 23.79 -4.43 -2.80
C ALA A 61 24.55 -5.58 -3.49
N GLN A 62 25.08 -6.54 -2.73
CA GLN A 62 25.76 -7.73 -3.21
C GLN A 62 24.84 -8.97 -3.22
N GLU A 63 23.60 -8.84 -2.81
CA GLU A 63 22.65 -9.93 -2.65
C GLU A 63 21.55 -9.86 -3.76
N ASP A 64 21.97 -9.83 -5.03
CA ASP A 64 21.07 -9.71 -6.19
C ASP A 64 20.56 -11.07 -6.72
N GLY A 65 20.99 -12.18 -6.11
CA GLY A 65 20.54 -13.53 -6.43
C GLY A 65 19.06 -13.79 -6.06
N PRO A 66 18.56 -14.99 -6.35
CA PRO A 66 17.19 -15.37 -6.01
C PRO A 66 16.95 -15.30 -4.51
N LEU A 67 15.66 -15.17 -4.12
CA LEU A 67 15.29 -15.25 -2.72
C LEU A 67 15.61 -16.63 -2.15
N SER A 68 16.14 -16.68 -0.95
CA SER A 68 16.27 -17.92 -0.18
C SER A 68 14.90 -18.51 0.18
N ASP A 69 14.84 -19.80 0.48
CA ASP A 69 13.60 -20.46 0.91
C ASP A 69 12.99 -19.78 2.14
N ALA A 70 13.84 -19.31 3.06
CA ALA A 70 13.38 -18.59 4.26
C ALA A 70 12.75 -17.24 3.92
N GLU A 71 13.31 -16.47 2.97
CA GLU A 71 12.75 -15.20 2.50
C GLU A 71 11.42 -15.43 1.77
N GLN A 72 11.34 -16.46 0.92
CA GLN A 72 10.12 -16.83 0.21
C GLN A 72 9.01 -17.22 1.19
N GLN A 73 9.34 -18.03 2.20
CA GLN A 73 8.40 -18.45 3.23
C GLN A 73 7.90 -17.28 4.08
N ALA A 74 8.76 -16.33 4.42
CA ALA A 74 8.38 -15.13 5.15
C ALA A 74 7.41 -14.24 4.33
N LEU A 75 7.69 -14.03 3.04
CA LEU A 75 6.80 -13.28 2.14
C LEU A 75 5.45 -13.98 1.99
N LEU A 76 5.43 -15.29 1.80
CA LEU A 76 4.19 -16.06 1.71
C LEU A 76 3.38 -15.98 3.02
N THR A 77 4.05 -16.08 4.16
CA THR A 77 3.40 -15.97 5.47
C THR A 77 2.77 -14.60 5.65
N ALA A 78 3.48 -13.52 5.31
CA ALA A 78 2.96 -12.16 5.37
C ALA A 78 1.73 -11.98 4.47
N GLN A 79 1.78 -12.52 3.24
CA GLN A 79 0.66 -12.49 2.31
C GLN A 79 -0.56 -13.24 2.86
N LEU A 80 -0.39 -14.47 3.35
CA LEU A 80 -1.48 -15.29 3.87
C LEU A 80 -2.13 -14.67 5.12
N ARG A 81 -1.33 -14.05 6.00
CA ARG A 81 -1.84 -13.34 7.16
C ARG A 81 -2.64 -12.10 6.76
N GLN A 82 -2.17 -11.34 5.77
CA GLN A 82 -2.90 -10.21 5.21
C GLN A 82 -4.24 -10.67 4.59
N GLU A 83 -4.21 -11.73 3.78
CA GLU A 83 -5.41 -12.29 3.15
C GLU A 83 -6.42 -12.77 4.21
N LYS A 84 -5.95 -13.38 5.28
CA LYS A 84 -6.81 -13.79 6.40
C LYS A 84 -7.49 -12.61 7.09
N ARG A 85 -6.78 -11.47 7.28
CA ARG A 85 -7.36 -10.26 7.90
C ARG A 85 -8.37 -9.56 6.99
N LEU A 86 -8.13 -9.56 5.69
CA LEU A 86 -9.00 -8.90 4.69
C LEU A 86 -10.17 -9.80 4.24
N GLY A 87 -10.00 -11.12 4.37
CA GLY A 87 -11.00 -12.08 3.91
C GLY A 87 -11.34 -11.92 2.44
N GLN A 88 -12.63 -12.04 2.13
CA GLN A 88 -13.14 -11.92 0.77
C GLN A 88 -13.22 -10.47 0.25
N GLU A 89 -12.92 -9.49 1.10
CA GLU A 89 -13.01 -8.07 0.77
C GLU A 89 -11.70 -7.47 0.23
N GLN A 90 -10.67 -8.28 0.03
CA GLN A 90 -9.38 -7.82 -0.46
C GLN A 90 -9.43 -7.39 -1.93
N CYS A 91 -9.18 -6.11 -2.20
CA CYS A 91 -8.96 -5.66 -3.56
C CYS A 91 -7.58 -6.12 -4.07
N LYS A 92 -7.57 -6.85 -5.19
CA LYS A 92 -6.34 -7.37 -5.82
C LYS A 92 -5.70 -6.39 -6.82
N GLN A 93 -6.13 -5.13 -6.87
CA GLN A 93 -5.57 -4.06 -7.71
C GLN A 93 -5.57 -4.34 -9.22
N CYS A 94 -6.48 -5.16 -9.72
CA CYS A 94 -6.55 -5.56 -11.13
C CYS A 94 -7.07 -4.46 -12.08
N GLN A 95 -7.61 -3.35 -11.53
CA GLN A 95 -8.16 -2.19 -12.25
C GLN A 95 -9.38 -2.48 -13.16
N ALA A 96 -9.92 -3.69 -13.18
CA ALA A 96 -11.03 -4.07 -14.05
C ALA A 96 -12.33 -3.27 -13.78
N CYS A 97 -12.48 -2.70 -12.57
CA CYS A 97 -13.62 -1.85 -12.20
C CYS A 97 -13.62 -0.46 -12.84
N LEU A 98 -12.50 -0.06 -13.47
CA LEU A 98 -12.40 1.24 -14.15
C LEU A 98 -12.86 1.18 -15.61
N PRO A 99 -13.25 2.31 -16.23
CA PRO A 99 -13.39 3.63 -15.60
C PRO A 99 -14.64 3.74 -14.71
N CYS A 100 -14.57 4.57 -13.67
CA CYS A 100 -15.72 4.96 -12.88
C CYS A 100 -16.36 6.20 -13.49
N PRO A 101 -17.72 6.27 -13.67
CA PRO A 101 -18.39 7.46 -14.20
C PRO A 101 -18.13 8.72 -13.37
N GLN A 102 -17.98 8.56 -12.05
CA GLN A 102 -17.67 9.65 -11.12
C GLN A 102 -16.15 9.84 -10.90
N GLN A 103 -15.32 9.26 -11.77
CA GLN A 103 -13.87 9.38 -11.71
C GLN A 103 -13.24 8.98 -10.35
N VAL A 104 -13.96 8.13 -9.59
CA VAL A 104 -13.44 7.61 -8.32
C VAL A 104 -12.30 6.65 -8.60
N PRO A 105 -11.10 6.85 -8.03
CA PRO A 105 -9.94 5.99 -8.21
C PRO A 105 -10.06 4.72 -7.34
N ILE A 106 -11.06 3.89 -7.68
CA ILE A 106 -11.49 2.72 -6.87
C ILE A 106 -10.31 1.86 -6.40
N PRO A 107 -9.39 1.40 -7.28
CA PRO A 107 -8.30 0.53 -6.84
C PRO A 107 -7.38 1.21 -5.83
N GLU A 108 -7.05 2.50 -6.04
CA GLU A 108 -6.16 3.24 -5.12
C GLU A 108 -6.80 3.41 -3.73
N LEU A 109 -8.07 3.75 -3.67
CA LEU A 109 -8.81 3.89 -2.41
C LEU A 109 -8.89 2.55 -1.66
N LEU A 110 -9.23 1.46 -2.37
CA LEU A 110 -9.28 0.13 -1.77
C LEU A 110 -7.89 -0.41 -1.40
N ARG A 111 -6.82 0.04 -2.08
CA ARG A 111 -5.44 -0.24 -1.65
C ARG A 111 -5.16 0.36 -0.28
N LEU A 112 -5.57 1.61 -0.04
CA LEU A 112 -5.40 2.26 1.26
C LEU A 112 -6.19 1.52 2.35
N ARG A 113 -7.41 1.05 2.05
CA ARG A 113 -8.19 0.19 2.95
C ARG A 113 -7.46 -1.12 3.24
N ASN A 114 -6.93 -1.78 2.22
CA ASN A 114 -6.16 -3.01 2.40
C ASN A 114 -4.94 -2.81 3.30
N LEU A 115 -4.23 -1.68 3.17
CA LEU A 115 -3.09 -1.36 4.04
C LEU A 115 -3.52 -1.10 5.48
N ALA A 116 -4.62 -0.36 5.67
CA ALA A 116 -5.14 -0.05 7.00
C ALA A 116 -5.57 -1.32 7.76
N ILE A 117 -6.26 -2.25 7.10
CA ILE A 117 -6.79 -3.46 7.72
C ILE A 117 -5.74 -4.58 7.72
N GLY A 118 -5.13 -4.84 6.57
CA GLY A 118 -4.26 -5.99 6.35
C GLY A 118 -2.91 -5.89 7.06
N HIS A 119 -2.41 -4.66 7.26
CA HIS A 119 -1.11 -4.40 7.91
C HIS A 119 -1.19 -3.42 9.07
N GLU A 120 -2.40 -3.03 9.49
CA GLU A 120 -2.64 -2.03 10.56
C GLU A 120 -1.93 -0.68 10.31
N LEU A 121 -1.74 -0.32 9.03
CA LEU A 121 -1.15 0.94 8.61
C LEU A 121 -2.19 2.08 8.55
N THR A 122 -3.08 2.18 9.54
CA THR A 122 -4.20 3.11 9.54
C THR A 122 -3.75 4.58 9.45
N ALA A 123 -2.76 4.98 10.25
CA ALA A 123 -2.26 6.36 10.23
C ALA A 123 -1.69 6.76 8.84
N PHE A 124 -0.97 5.85 8.19
CA PHE A 124 -0.48 6.06 6.83
C PHE A 124 -1.62 6.15 5.82
N ALA A 125 -2.56 5.22 5.89
CA ALA A 125 -3.69 5.20 4.97
C ALA A 125 -4.54 6.47 5.12
N GLN A 126 -4.76 6.95 6.34
CA GLN A 126 -5.43 8.23 6.61
C GLN A 126 -4.67 9.42 6.03
N GLU A 127 -3.35 9.49 6.26
CA GLU A 127 -2.52 10.57 5.71
C GLU A 127 -2.67 10.62 4.19
N ARG A 128 -2.54 9.45 3.50
CA ARG A 128 -2.63 9.36 2.05
C ARG A 128 -4.03 9.64 1.52
N TYR A 129 -5.06 9.12 2.18
CA TYR A 129 -6.45 9.37 1.82
C TYR A 129 -6.79 10.86 1.88
N ASN A 130 -6.31 11.57 2.89
CA ASN A 130 -6.59 12.99 3.07
C ASN A 130 -5.76 13.93 2.18
N LEU A 131 -4.84 13.42 1.36
CA LEU A 131 -4.21 14.16 0.27
C LEU A 131 -5.06 14.18 -1.01
N ILE A 132 -5.96 13.23 -1.19
CA ILE A 132 -6.86 13.15 -2.35
C ILE A 132 -7.73 14.40 -2.38
N GLY A 133 -7.82 15.03 -3.55
CA GLY A 133 -8.53 16.30 -3.75
C GLY A 133 -7.87 17.54 -3.13
N ARG A 134 -6.68 17.41 -2.50
CA ARG A 134 -6.02 18.51 -1.78
C ARG A 134 -4.57 18.77 -2.15
N ALA A 135 -3.91 17.79 -2.77
CA ALA A 135 -2.48 17.86 -3.09
C ALA A 135 -2.19 18.25 -4.56
N GLY A 136 -3.16 18.85 -5.24
CA GLY A 136 -3.05 19.29 -6.63
C GLY A 136 -2.94 18.14 -7.62
N HIS A 137 -2.47 18.42 -8.83
CA HIS A 137 -2.45 17.49 -9.97
C HIS A 137 -1.57 16.22 -9.80
N TRP A 138 -0.85 16.12 -8.70
CA TRP A 138 -0.06 14.91 -8.37
C TRP A 138 -0.87 13.81 -7.69
N TRP A 139 -2.12 14.09 -7.34
CA TRP A 139 -3.01 13.20 -6.61
C TRP A 139 -4.38 13.14 -7.29
N GLU A 140 -5.11 12.07 -7.00
CA GLU A 140 -6.48 11.91 -7.44
C GLU A 140 -7.37 13.05 -6.95
N GLU A 141 -8.34 13.46 -7.76
CA GLU A 141 -9.24 14.58 -7.43
C GLU A 141 -10.41 14.14 -6.56
N HIS A 142 -10.90 12.93 -6.72
CA HIS A 142 -12.09 12.42 -6.06
C HIS A 142 -11.76 11.33 -5.04
N ASP A 143 -12.22 11.51 -3.81
CA ASP A 143 -12.16 10.46 -2.80
C ASP A 143 -13.39 9.54 -2.86
N ALA A 144 -13.52 8.61 -1.90
CA ALA A 144 -14.60 7.64 -1.91
C ALA A 144 -16.00 8.25 -1.69
N SER A 145 -16.11 9.49 -1.18
CA SER A 145 -17.38 10.18 -0.99
C SER A 145 -18.06 10.57 -2.32
N ALA A 146 -17.28 10.64 -3.42
CA ALA A 146 -17.82 10.90 -4.75
C ALA A 146 -18.57 9.69 -5.35
N CYS A 147 -18.59 8.53 -4.67
CA CYS A 147 -19.29 7.35 -5.15
C CYS A 147 -20.81 7.50 -5.04
N GLU A 148 -21.50 7.59 -6.18
CA GLU A 148 -22.98 7.65 -6.27
C GLU A 148 -23.65 6.27 -6.20
N ARG A 149 -22.90 5.20 -5.92
CA ARG A 149 -23.44 3.83 -5.79
C ARG A 149 -24.18 3.33 -7.06
N CYS A 150 -23.79 3.80 -8.25
CA CYS A 150 -24.44 3.42 -9.52
C CYS A 150 -24.31 1.92 -9.86
N GLY A 151 -23.36 1.20 -9.24
CA GLY A 151 -23.18 -0.24 -9.41
C GLY A 151 -22.41 -0.66 -10.66
N GLU A 152 -22.00 0.26 -11.54
CA GLU A 152 -21.31 -0.09 -12.80
C GLU A 152 -19.98 -0.83 -12.62
N CYS A 153 -19.33 -0.67 -11.48
CA CYS A 153 -18.08 -1.36 -11.14
C CYS A 153 -18.31 -2.83 -10.74
N LEU A 154 -19.51 -3.21 -10.28
CA LEU A 154 -19.80 -4.54 -9.73
C LEU A 154 -19.64 -5.67 -10.77
N PRO A 155 -20.25 -5.62 -11.96
CA PRO A 155 -20.11 -6.68 -12.94
C PRO A 155 -18.72 -6.77 -13.55
N ARG A 156 -17.92 -5.71 -13.42
CA ARG A 156 -16.55 -5.66 -13.92
C ARG A 156 -15.52 -6.23 -12.95
N CYS A 157 -15.87 -6.39 -11.66
CA CYS A 157 -14.95 -6.91 -10.66
C CYS A 157 -14.84 -8.44 -10.74
N PRO A 158 -13.69 -9.02 -11.14
CA PRO A 158 -13.53 -10.47 -11.23
C PRO A 158 -13.56 -11.15 -9.85
N HIS A 159 -13.40 -10.38 -8.77
CA HIS A 159 -13.45 -10.85 -7.39
C HIS A 159 -14.81 -10.62 -6.73
N GLN A 160 -15.82 -10.15 -7.47
CA GLN A 160 -17.18 -9.91 -6.99
C GLN A 160 -17.26 -9.05 -5.70
N LEU A 161 -16.35 -8.09 -5.57
CA LEU A 161 -16.29 -7.22 -4.40
C LEU A 161 -17.53 -6.31 -4.34
N PRO A 162 -18.12 -6.08 -3.17
CA PRO A 162 -19.18 -5.09 -2.96
C PRO A 162 -18.58 -3.67 -2.95
N ILE A 163 -18.01 -3.24 -4.09
CA ILE A 163 -17.20 -2.03 -4.21
C ILE A 163 -17.83 -0.78 -3.60
N PRO A 164 -19.12 -0.45 -3.84
CA PRO A 164 -19.73 0.73 -3.24
C PRO A 164 -19.73 0.71 -1.70
N ASP A 165 -19.91 -0.48 -1.10
CA ASP A 165 -19.89 -0.63 0.37
C ASP A 165 -18.47 -0.53 0.90
N LEU A 166 -17.50 -1.12 0.19
CA LEU A 166 -16.09 -1.01 0.54
C LEU A 166 -15.58 0.43 0.43
N LEU A 167 -16.05 1.20 -0.55
CA LEU A 167 -15.73 2.62 -0.67
C LEU A 167 -16.31 3.44 0.50
N ALA A 168 -17.56 3.16 0.89
CA ALA A 168 -18.18 3.80 2.05
C ALA A 168 -17.40 3.48 3.34
N ASP A 169 -17.05 2.21 3.57
CA ASP A 169 -16.19 1.79 4.69
C ASP A 169 -14.80 2.46 4.64
N THR A 170 -14.21 2.54 3.44
CA THR A 170 -12.92 3.23 3.24
C THR A 170 -13.00 4.69 3.67
N HIS A 171 -14.05 5.41 3.23
CA HIS A 171 -14.25 6.81 3.61
C HIS A 171 -14.40 6.95 5.13
N GLN A 172 -15.28 6.17 5.73
CA GLN A 172 -15.53 6.22 7.18
C GLN A 172 -14.27 5.96 8.01
N ARG A 173 -13.41 5.02 7.59
CA ARG A 173 -12.18 4.67 8.31
C ARG A 173 -11.07 5.69 8.13
N LEU A 174 -10.95 6.25 6.93
CA LEU A 174 -9.76 6.99 6.54
C LEU A 174 -9.95 8.50 6.48
N VAL A 175 -11.20 8.98 6.43
CA VAL A 175 -11.44 10.42 6.51
C VAL A 175 -11.02 10.94 7.89
N ALA A 176 -10.25 12.02 7.88
CA ALA A 176 -9.87 12.72 9.10
C ALA A 176 -10.22 14.21 8.96
N SER A 177 -10.52 14.83 10.08
CA SER A 177 -10.70 16.29 10.10
C SER A 177 -9.43 16.96 9.57
N PRO A 178 -9.55 17.96 8.66
CA PRO A 178 -8.39 18.65 8.12
C PRO A 178 -7.57 19.24 9.25
N ARG A 179 -6.29 18.87 9.36
CA ARG A 179 -5.38 19.56 10.25
C ARG A 179 -5.25 21.01 9.79
N ARG A 180 -5.37 21.95 10.71
CA ARG A 180 -5.14 23.37 10.43
C ARG A 180 -3.76 23.52 9.81
N ARG A 181 -3.66 24.17 8.66
CA ARG A 181 -2.34 24.47 8.06
C ARG A 181 -1.61 25.40 9.04
N LEU A 182 -0.32 25.12 9.27
CA LEU A 182 0.52 25.94 10.15
C LEU A 182 0.87 27.32 9.53
N TRP A 183 0.48 27.53 8.26
CA TRP A 183 0.77 28.73 7.46
C TRP A 183 -0.50 29.30 6.81
N SER A 184 -1.49 29.53 7.54
CA SER A 184 -2.66 30.34 7.10
C SER A 184 -2.70 31.61 7.89
#